data_ef6750746cf60add51bd7874a5e9b8d7
#
_entry.id   ef6750746cf60add51bd7874a5e9b8d7
#
_cell.length_a   1.000
_cell.length_b   1.000
_cell.length_c   1.000
_cell.angle_alpha   90.00
_cell.angle_beta   90.00
_cell.angle_gamma   90.00
#
_symmetry.space_group_name_H-M   'P 1'
#
loop_
_entity.id
_entity.type
_entity.pdbx_description
1 polymer ?
#
loop_
_entity_poly.entity_id
_entity_poly.type
_entity_poly.pdbx_seq_one_letter_code
_entity_poly.pdbx_strand_id
1 'polypeptide(L)'
;MQRSDRGARPGGHHGFVACVLACASASSPALAADAAPLRFSAPIVIVTAAPFVQLDLSPDVYGHVDRPDLGDLRVIDARGERAPFALLEPRSTLRPSEPLREATLYPLPARPSAAGVWPSPVDVVVEGDRISVSRRGGAPATNIAGTPRESGGWLIDLGAARRGDAAPTSLRLRWSGPAEFSTTYQLEASDDLRQWRGAGTGQLMALQSGSGTLTQPVVSLPEPPARFLRLVWDRAGSAPIVTGASVLAPERHLVALDSVREISVAASAEPAGSSTDAAAAADRRRAVHFDLGAVLPIVDVDLRFAAGNHVAPVRLQGRARLDEPWRELGAGVFYRLERGASVGEAPAIAVQSTLRYVRAIADERAAAVVPAQVRLVVHARLASLVFAAQGEPPFRLLAGSRDASAGALPAATLVPGLDDERQRFGRAEIGAFAVDEAAAHELERADRGARLRPWLLWGVLLVGVLGLGALVFRLAKTGAAKS
;
A
#
# COMPACT_ATOMS: atom_id res chain seq x y z
N MET A 1 -54.86 1.36 68.80
CA MET A 1 -54.44 1.21 70.22
C MET A 1 -53.05 1.91 70.31
N GLN A 2 -53.10 3.11 70.80
CA GLN A 2 -52.32 3.68 71.90
C GLN A 2 -50.83 3.74 71.66
N ARG A 3 -50.36 4.88 71.58
CA ARG A 3 -49.95 6.03 72.45
C ARG A 3 -48.44 6.15 72.45
N SER A 4 -47.94 7.34 72.05
CA SER A 4 -47.56 8.42 72.98
C SER A 4 -46.14 8.22 73.53
N ASP A 5 -45.21 9.10 73.68
CA ASP A 5 -45.19 10.54 73.87
C ASP A 5 -43.73 11.04 73.90
N ARG A 6 -43.57 12.29 73.49
CA ARG A 6 -42.75 13.37 74.08
C ARG A 6 -41.23 13.20 74.39
N GLY A 7 -40.52 14.24 73.97
CA GLY A 7 -39.46 14.86 74.77
C GLY A 7 -38.42 15.63 73.99
N ALA A 8 -38.68 16.90 73.72
CA ALA A 8 -37.96 18.15 74.05
C ALA A 8 -36.45 18.29 73.81
N ARG A 9 -36.08 19.15 72.88
CA ARG A 9 -35.12 20.29 72.73
C ARG A 9 -33.99 20.51 73.80
N PRO A 10 -32.90 21.33 73.55
CA PRO A 10 -32.43 22.09 72.36
C PRO A 10 -30.86 22.13 72.19
N GLY A 11 -30.41 22.75 71.07
CA GLY A 11 -29.25 23.65 71.04
C GLY A 11 -28.01 23.18 70.29
N GLY A 12 -27.63 23.97 69.31
CA GLY A 12 -26.28 23.94 68.78
C GLY A 12 -26.17 24.39 67.31
N HIS A 13 -26.01 25.71 67.12
CA HIS A 13 -25.71 26.32 65.83
C HIS A 13 -24.31 25.96 65.37
N HIS A 14 -24.19 25.29 64.23
CA HIS A 14 -23.00 25.35 63.40
C HIS A 14 -23.45 25.42 61.94
N GLY A 15 -23.21 26.59 61.34
CA GLY A 15 -23.50 26.86 59.95
C GLY A 15 -22.61 26.02 59.04
N PHE A 16 -23.19 25.12 58.30
CA PHE A 16 -22.56 24.45 57.19
C PHE A 16 -22.99 25.19 55.91
N VAL A 17 -22.01 25.87 55.30
CA VAL A 17 -22.19 26.42 53.95
C VAL A 17 -22.16 25.23 53.00
N ALA A 18 -23.31 24.79 52.52
CA ALA A 18 -23.46 23.79 51.48
C ALA A 18 -23.15 24.44 50.12
N CYS A 19 -22.01 24.17 49.57
CA CYS A 19 -21.69 24.40 48.16
C CYS A 19 -22.49 23.44 47.33
N VAL A 20 -23.61 23.88 46.76
CA VAL A 20 -24.37 23.14 45.77
C VAL A 20 -23.59 23.13 44.47
N LEU A 21 -22.85 22.03 44.18
CA LEU A 21 -22.38 21.72 42.82
C LEU A 21 -23.59 21.28 42.01
N ALA A 22 -24.14 22.19 41.21
CA ALA A 22 -25.08 21.85 40.18
C ALA A 22 -24.35 21.07 39.07
N CYS A 23 -24.40 19.75 39.08
CA CYS A 23 -24.09 18.93 37.94
C CYS A 23 -25.18 19.16 36.87
N ALA A 24 -24.93 20.10 35.98
CA ALA A 24 -25.66 20.19 34.75
C ALA A 24 -25.27 18.97 33.90
N SER A 25 -26.09 17.95 33.92
CA SER A 25 -26.06 16.85 32.96
C SER A 25 -26.36 17.42 31.57
N ALA A 26 -25.32 17.84 30.89
CA ALA A 26 -25.38 18.13 29.47
C ALA A 26 -25.63 16.79 28.75
N SER A 27 -26.87 16.51 28.46
CA SER A 27 -27.26 15.48 27.47
C SER A 27 -26.66 15.90 26.14
N SER A 28 -25.52 15.36 25.77
CA SER A 28 -24.95 15.53 24.45
C SER A 28 -25.87 14.84 23.45
N PRO A 29 -26.41 15.54 22.45
CA PRO A 29 -27.05 14.87 21.33
C PRO A 29 -25.96 14.15 20.53
N ALA A 30 -25.89 12.84 20.68
CA ALA A 30 -24.99 11.93 19.95
C ALA A 30 -25.37 11.75 18.46
N LEU A 31 -26.03 12.72 17.84
CA LEU A 31 -26.55 12.62 16.46
C LEU A 31 -26.08 13.75 15.52
N ALA A 32 -25.02 14.49 15.86
CA ALA A 32 -24.51 15.56 15.00
C ALA A 32 -23.08 15.37 14.50
N ALA A 33 -22.50 14.16 14.61
CA ALA A 33 -21.13 13.91 14.14
C ALA A 33 -20.99 13.82 12.60
N ASP A 34 -22.10 13.90 11.86
CA ASP A 34 -22.13 13.65 10.41
C ASP A 34 -22.41 14.92 9.57
N ALA A 35 -22.42 16.08 10.19
CA ALA A 35 -22.74 17.36 9.56
C ALA A 35 -21.51 18.28 9.41
N ALA A 36 -20.30 17.74 9.25
CA ALA A 36 -19.16 18.58 8.92
C ALA A 36 -19.41 19.23 7.55
N PRO A 37 -19.38 20.58 7.45
CA PRO A 37 -19.62 21.27 6.19
C PRO A 37 -18.53 20.93 5.18
N LEU A 38 -18.91 20.78 3.92
CA LEU A 38 -18.03 20.42 2.81
C LEU A 38 -17.87 21.64 1.90
N ARG A 39 -16.63 22.10 1.71
CA ARG A 39 -16.32 23.39 1.07
C ARG A 39 -16.60 23.42 -0.43
N PHE A 40 -16.54 22.29 -1.10
CA PHE A 40 -16.59 22.21 -2.55
C PHE A 40 -17.76 21.37 -3.02
N SER A 41 -18.38 21.79 -4.12
CA SER A 41 -19.49 21.12 -4.75
C SER A 41 -19.28 21.07 -6.27
N ALA A 42 -19.46 19.91 -6.89
CA ALA A 42 -19.43 19.73 -8.34
C ALA A 42 -20.70 19.01 -8.83
N PRO A 43 -21.30 19.42 -9.96
CA PRO A 43 -22.43 18.71 -10.53
C PRO A 43 -22.00 17.37 -11.11
N ILE A 44 -22.83 16.36 -10.95
CA ILE A 44 -22.66 15.04 -11.58
C ILE A 44 -23.62 14.96 -12.76
N VAL A 45 -23.06 14.78 -13.96
CA VAL A 45 -23.82 14.62 -15.20
C VAL A 45 -23.90 13.14 -15.55
N ILE A 46 -25.08 12.57 -15.46
CA ILE A 46 -25.31 11.17 -15.84
C ILE A 46 -25.33 11.05 -17.37
N VAL A 47 -24.36 10.33 -17.92
CA VAL A 47 -24.25 10.06 -19.37
C VAL A 47 -25.10 8.84 -19.75
N THR A 48 -25.04 7.80 -18.93
CA THR A 48 -25.83 6.59 -19.12
C THR A 48 -26.55 6.26 -17.81
N ALA A 49 -27.88 6.27 -17.84
CA ALA A 49 -28.69 5.99 -16.67
C ALA A 49 -28.71 4.49 -16.34
N ALA A 50 -28.54 4.17 -15.04
CA ALA A 50 -28.72 2.84 -14.48
C ALA A 50 -28.98 2.98 -12.97
N PRO A 51 -29.45 1.92 -12.28
CA PRO A 51 -29.64 1.95 -10.82
C PRO A 51 -28.36 2.27 -10.05
N PHE A 52 -27.22 1.79 -10.54
CA PHE A 52 -25.89 2.12 -10.06
C PHE A 52 -25.10 2.86 -11.12
N VAL A 53 -24.54 3.99 -10.79
CA VAL A 53 -23.80 4.84 -11.72
C VAL A 53 -22.36 4.98 -11.26
N GLN A 54 -21.43 4.68 -12.16
CA GLN A 54 -19.99 4.82 -11.92
C GLN A 54 -19.51 6.19 -12.38
N LEU A 55 -18.61 6.74 -11.58
CA LEU A 55 -17.97 8.02 -11.76
C LEU A 55 -16.46 7.86 -11.58
N ASP A 56 -15.69 8.10 -12.63
CA ASP A 56 -14.23 8.05 -12.54
C ASP A 56 -13.72 9.36 -11.93
N LEU A 57 -12.95 9.23 -10.82
CA LEU A 57 -12.42 10.40 -10.14
C LEU A 57 -11.22 10.96 -10.91
N SER A 58 -11.31 12.23 -11.29
CA SER A 58 -10.22 12.94 -11.96
C SER A 58 -9.19 13.46 -10.96
N PRO A 59 -7.96 13.84 -11.38
CA PRO A 59 -7.00 14.51 -10.51
C PRO A 59 -7.55 15.77 -9.83
N ASP A 60 -8.50 16.45 -10.48
CA ASP A 60 -9.17 17.63 -9.95
C ASP A 60 -9.96 17.32 -8.67
N VAL A 61 -10.64 16.17 -8.59
CA VAL A 61 -11.31 15.73 -7.36
C VAL A 61 -10.32 15.60 -6.21
N TYR A 62 -9.16 15.01 -6.47
CA TYR A 62 -8.11 14.88 -5.45
C TYR A 62 -7.53 16.23 -4.99
N GLY A 63 -7.65 17.27 -5.82
CA GLY A 63 -7.29 18.64 -5.45
C GLY A 63 -8.27 19.31 -4.48
N HIS A 64 -9.51 18.81 -4.43
CA HIS A 64 -10.60 19.38 -3.63
C HIS A 64 -10.94 18.56 -2.37
N VAL A 65 -10.36 17.38 -2.20
CA VAL A 65 -10.49 16.58 -0.97
C VAL A 65 -9.43 16.98 0.07
N ASP A 66 -9.82 16.96 1.31
CA ASP A 66 -8.91 17.21 2.45
C ASP A 66 -8.38 15.92 3.08
N ARG A 67 -8.98 14.77 2.74
CA ARG A 67 -8.62 13.45 3.26
C ARG A 67 -8.01 12.57 2.17
N PRO A 68 -6.81 11.99 2.41
CA PRO A 68 -6.15 11.11 1.43
C PRO A 68 -6.93 9.82 1.11
N ASP A 69 -7.79 9.39 2.04
CA ASP A 69 -8.66 8.21 1.89
C ASP A 69 -9.98 8.51 1.18
N LEU A 70 -10.17 9.74 0.66
CA LEU A 70 -11.40 10.21 0.02
C LEU A 70 -12.64 10.12 0.94
N GLY A 71 -12.43 10.04 2.25
CA GLY A 71 -13.49 9.85 3.25
C GLY A 71 -14.43 11.06 3.39
N ASP A 72 -14.01 12.23 2.89
CA ASP A 72 -14.78 13.47 2.88
C ASP A 72 -15.60 13.69 1.60
N LEU A 73 -15.70 12.69 0.73
CA LEU A 73 -16.64 12.73 -0.40
C LEU A 73 -18.07 12.44 0.05
N ARG A 74 -19.03 13.12 -0.57
CA ARG A 74 -20.47 12.85 -0.43
C ARG A 74 -21.14 13.01 -1.78
N VAL A 75 -22.12 12.15 -2.06
CA VAL A 75 -23.04 12.34 -3.18
C VAL A 75 -24.39 12.75 -2.61
N ILE A 76 -24.96 13.83 -3.14
CA ILE A 76 -26.28 14.31 -2.76
C ILE A 76 -27.16 14.47 -4.00
N ASP A 77 -28.46 14.38 -3.82
CA ASP A 77 -29.47 14.64 -4.84
C ASP A 77 -29.89 16.14 -4.88
N ALA A 78 -30.88 16.46 -5.69
CA ALA A 78 -31.41 17.82 -5.83
C ALA A 78 -32.03 18.37 -4.53
N ARG A 79 -32.49 17.51 -3.62
CA ARG A 79 -33.06 17.88 -2.31
C ARG A 79 -32.00 18.02 -1.24
N GLY A 80 -30.75 17.70 -1.53
CA GLY A 80 -29.65 17.64 -0.56
C GLY A 80 -29.64 16.35 0.25
N GLU A 81 -30.43 15.33 -0.11
CA GLU A 81 -30.42 14.03 0.52
C GLU A 81 -29.21 13.21 0.04
N ARG A 82 -28.63 12.40 0.94
CA ARG A 82 -27.44 11.62 0.63
C ARG A 82 -27.78 10.42 -0.24
N ALA A 83 -27.14 10.32 -1.40
CA ALA A 83 -27.14 9.11 -2.19
C ALA A 83 -26.01 8.17 -1.68
N PRO A 84 -26.34 6.90 -1.34
CA PRO A 84 -25.33 5.94 -0.90
C PRO A 84 -24.31 5.69 -2.01
N PHE A 85 -23.02 5.66 -1.64
CA PHE A 85 -21.94 5.43 -2.58
C PHE A 85 -20.84 4.55 -1.99
N ALA A 86 -20.02 3.98 -2.86
CA ALA A 86 -18.83 3.22 -2.53
C ALA A 86 -17.66 3.65 -3.41
N LEU A 87 -16.44 3.56 -2.87
CA LEU A 87 -15.23 3.69 -3.66
C LEU A 87 -14.88 2.33 -4.25
N LEU A 88 -14.63 2.31 -5.54
CA LEU A 88 -14.15 1.13 -6.25
C LEU A 88 -12.64 1.23 -6.39
N GLU A 89 -11.96 0.22 -5.87
CA GLU A 89 -10.54 0.06 -6.15
C GLU A 89 -10.34 -0.29 -7.63
N PRO A 90 -9.27 0.21 -8.23
CA PRO A 90 -8.87 -0.18 -9.58
C PRO A 90 -8.76 -1.70 -9.68
N ARG A 91 -9.28 -2.27 -10.76
CA ARG A 91 -9.14 -3.70 -10.99
C ARG A 91 -7.66 -4.07 -11.05
N SER A 92 -7.23 -4.93 -10.15
CA SER A 92 -5.95 -5.61 -10.29
C SER A 92 -6.23 -7.03 -10.77
N THR A 93 -5.84 -7.36 -11.96
CA THR A 93 -5.77 -8.75 -12.41
C THR A 93 -4.43 -9.31 -11.95
N LEU A 94 -4.48 -10.37 -11.14
CA LEU A 94 -3.30 -11.18 -10.91
C LEU A 94 -2.89 -11.80 -12.24
N ARG A 95 -1.79 -11.34 -12.80
CA ARG A 95 -1.18 -12.08 -13.91
C ARG A 95 -0.53 -13.30 -13.30
N PRO A 96 -0.94 -14.52 -13.69
CA PRO A 96 -0.27 -15.73 -13.22
C PRO A 96 1.22 -15.62 -13.55
N SER A 97 2.06 -16.08 -12.63
CA SER A 97 3.51 -16.09 -12.81
C SER A 97 3.87 -16.73 -14.15
N GLU A 98 4.46 -15.94 -15.04
CA GLU A 98 4.93 -16.45 -16.33
C GLU A 98 6.24 -17.25 -16.15
N PRO A 99 6.40 -18.36 -16.88
CA PRO A 99 7.64 -19.08 -16.84
C PRO A 99 8.77 -18.23 -17.47
N LEU A 100 9.81 -17.95 -16.69
CA LEU A 100 11.01 -17.25 -17.16
C LEU A 100 11.89 -18.18 -17.99
N ARG A 101 12.06 -19.41 -17.53
CA ARG A 101 12.87 -20.45 -18.16
C ARG A 101 12.58 -21.82 -17.57
N GLU A 102 12.96 -22.85 -18.28
CA GLU A 102 12.97 -24.23 -17.78
C GLU A 102 14.22 -24.47 -16.95
N ALA A 103 14.06 -25.15 -15.82
CA ALA A 103 15.18 -25.62 -14.99
C ALA A 103 15.60 -27.02 -15.40
N THR A 104 16.89 -27.31 -15.24
CA THR A 104 17.41 -28.64 -15.53
C THR A 104 17.31 -29.54 -14.30
N LEU A 105 16.79 -30.74 -14.47
CA LEU A 105 16.54 -31.70 -13.40
C LEU A 105 17.53 -32.85 -13.43
N TYR A 106 18.07 -33.18 -12.28
CA TYR A 106 18.95 -34.37 -12.08
C TYR A 106 18.38 -35.23 -10.94
N PRO A 107 18.07 -36.52 -11.17
CA PRO A 107 17.54 -37.38 -10.12
C PRO A 107 18.61 -37.65 -9.05
N LEU A 108 18.24 -37.56 -7.80
CA LEU A 108 19.10 -37.94 -6.68
C LEU A 108 18.85 -39.41 -6.30
N PRO A 109 19.89 -40.18 -5.94
CA PRO A 109 19.73 -41.54 -5.49
C PRO A 109 18.84 -41.63 -4.25
N ALA A 110 18.09 -42.73 -4.12
CA ALA A 110 17.27 -42.98 -2.95
C ALA A 110 18.12 -43.01 -1.67
N ARG A 111 17.60 -42.45 -0.58
CA ARG A 111 18.23 -42.55 0.75
C ARG A 111 18.29 -44.02 1.18
N PRO A 112 19.44 -44.51 1.67
CA PRO A 112 19.42 -45.76 2.40
C PRO A 112 18.57 -45.64 3.65
N SER A 113 17.70 -46.61 3.89
CA SER A 113 16.63 -46.60 4.89
C SER A 113 17.07 -46.64 6.37
N ALA A 114 18.28 -46.29 6.73
CA ALA A 114 18.76 -46.32 8.12
C ALA A 114 19.52 -45.04 8.45
N ALA A 115 18.98 -44.30 9.44
CA ALA A 115 19.53 -43.11 10.08
C ALA A 115 19.63 -41.87 9.21
N GLY A 116 18.72 -41.02 9.37
CA GLY A 116 18.44 -39.60 9.24
C GLY A 116 19.50 -38.57 8.80
N VAL A 117 20.69 -38.94 8.40
CA VAL A 117 21.75 -38.03 7.98
C VAL A 117 22.25 -38.51 6.62
N TRP A 118 22.30 -37.62 5.64
CA TRP A 118 23.03 -37.89 4.40
C TRP A 118 24.51 -38.11 4.77
N PRO A 119 25.09 -39.30 4.48
CA PRO A 119 26.54 -39.41 4.60
C PRO A 119 27.15 -38.41 3.62
N SER A 120 28.09 -37.62 4.13
CA SER A 120 28.89 -36.64 3.39
C SER A 120 29.54 -37.22 2.15
N PRO A 121 30.09 -36.39 1.32
CA PRO A 121 29.49 -35.55 0.31
C PRO A 121 29.27 -36.31 -0.99
N VAL A 122 28.25 -35.94 -1.69
CA VAL A 122 28.06 -36.31 -3.10
C VAL A 122 29.07 -35.50 -3.90
N ASP A 123 30.00 -36.12 -4.58
CA ASP A 123 30.89 -35.45 -5.53
C ASP A 123 30.12 -35.14 -6.80
N VAL A 124 29.93 -33.84 -7.05
CA VAL A 124 29.38 -33.35 -8.30
C VAL A 124 30.55 -32.91 -9.18
N VAL A 125 30.77 -33.58 -10.26
CA VAL A 125 31.80 -33.23 -11.26
C VAL A 125 31.09 -32.49 -12.39
N VAL A 126 31.50 -31.24 -12.65
CA VAL A 126 31.03 -30.45 -13.77
C VAL A 126 32.14 -30.40 -14.82
N GLU A 127 31.92 -31.06 -15.95
CA GLU A 127 32.80 -31.00 -17.13
C GLU A 127 32.03 -30.33 -18.28
N GLY A 128 32.27 -29.03 -18.47
CA GLY A 128 31.58 -28.26 -19.50
C GLY A 128 30.08 -28.23 -19.26
N ASP A 129 29.30 -28.75 -20.17
CA ASP A 129 27.83 -28.80 -20.12
C ASP A 129 27.28 -30.11 -19.49
N ARG A 130 28.18 -30.94 -18.98
CA ARG A 130 27.82 -32.25 -18.39
C ARG A 130 28.04 -32.23 -16.88
N ILE A 131 26.96 -32.39 -16.13
CA ILE A 131 26.98 -32.53 -14.66
C ILE A 131 26.87 -34.03 -14.34
N SER A 132 27.86 -34.57 -13.64
CA SER A 132 27.80 -35.95 -13.12
C SER A 132 27.79 -35.91 -11.58
N VAL A 133 26.83 -36.65 -11.01
CA VAL A 133 26.66 -36.77 -9.56
C VAL A 133 27.13 -38.14 -9.12
N SER A 134 28.20 -38.23 -8.33
CA SER A 134 28.76 -39.51 -7.84
C SER A 134 28.90 -39.50 -6.30
N ARG A 135 28.93 -40.71 -5.74
CA ARG A 135 29.13 -40.94 -4.31
C ARG A 135 30.62 -41.07 -4.02
N ARG A 136 31.15 -40.26 -3.09
CA ARG A 136 32.57 -40.42 -2.68
C ARG A 136 32.74 -41.75 -1.95
N GLY A 137 33.51 -42.67 -2.55
CA GLY A 137 33.87 -43.98 -1.99
C GLY A 137 33.09 -45.18 -2.52
N GLY A 138 32.27 -45.03 -3.55
CA GLY A 138 31.66 -46.13 -4.26
C GLY A 138 32.31 -46.36 -5.63
N ALA A 139 32.33 -47.60 -6.14
CA ALA A 139 32.75 -47.93 -7.50
C ALA A 139 32.01 -47.03 -8.51
N PRO A 140 32.64 -46.69 -9.67
CA PRO A 140 31.99 -45.86 -10.69
C PRO A 140 30.66 -46.48 -11.04
N ALA A 141 29.59 -45.74 -10.75
CA ALA A 141 28.26 -46.15 -11.11
C ALA A 141 28.18 -46.13 -12.63
N THR A 142 28.32 -47.28 -13.26
CA THR A 142 27.86 -47.55 -14.61
C THR A 142 26.43 -46.98 -14.70
N ASN A 143 26.17 -46.13 -15.69
CA ASN A 143 24.89 -45.56 -16.07
C ASN A 143 23.70 -46.30 -15.44
N ILE A 144 23.34 -45.93 -14.20
CA ILE A 144 22.09 -46.37 -13.64
C ILE A 144 21.05 -45.40 -14.22
N ALA A 145 20.52 -45.78 -15.36
CA ALA A 145 19.15 -45.45 -15.70
C ALA A 145 18.27 -46.15 -14.63
N GLY A 146 18.40 -45.69 -13.37
CA GLY A 146 17.47 -46.06 -12.31
C GLY A 146 16.12 -45.59 -12.77
N THR A 147 15.14 -46.48 -12.73
CA THR A 147 13.78 -46.11 -13.04
C THR A 147 13.45 -44.87 -12.18
N PRO A 148 12.87 -43.80 -12.74
CA PRO A 148 12.60 -42.55 -12.04
C PRO A 148 11.81 -42.72 -10.74
N ARG A 149 11.28 -43.88 -10.47
CA ARG A 149 10.46 -44.25 -9.31
C ARG A 149 11.24 -44.43 -8.00
N GLU A 150 12.57 -44.47 -8.02
CA GLU A 150 13.40 -44.70 -6.83
C GLU A 150 14.26 -43.49 -6.45
N SER A 151 13.99 -42.31 -7.05
CA SER A 151 14.75 -41.12 -6.71
C SER A 151 14.37 -40.61 -5.30
N GLY A 152 15.37 -40.42 -4.45
CA GLY A 152 15.18 -39.81 -3.11
C GLY A 152 14.89 -38.32 -3.16
N GLY A 153 14.98 -37.73 -4.34
CA GLY A 153 14.79 -36.29 -4.57
C GLY A 153 15.36 -35.84 -5.91
N TRP A 154 15.48 -34.54 -6.07
CA TRP A 154 15.92 -33.90 -7.31
C TRP A 154 16.93 -32.78 -7.02
N LEU A 155 18.02 -32.78 -7.78
CA LEU A 155 18.87 -31.59 -7.92
C LEU A 155 18.34 -30.77 -9.10
N ILE A 156 18.13 -29.50 -8.89
CA ILE A 156 17.49 -28.57 -9.82
C ILE A 156 18.46 -27.43 -10.10
N ASP A 157 18.93 -27.29 -11.33
CA ASP A 157 19.71 -26.13 -11.77
C ASP A 157 18.77 -25.10 -12.37
N LEU A 158 18.60 -23.96 -11.68
CA LEU A 158 17.79 -22.86 -12.14
C LEU A 158 18.43 -22.09 -13.30
N GLY A 159 19.69 -22.42 -13.65
CA GLY A 159 20.46 -21.69 -14.64
C GLY A 159 21.02 -20.36 -14.12
N ALA A 160 21.96 -19.77 -14.86
CA ALA A 160 22.54 -18.49 -14.53
C ALA A 160 21.50 -17.37 -14.70
N ALA A 161 21.44 -16.45 -13.73
CA ALA A 161 20.64 -15.23 -13.85
C ALA A 161 21.17 -14.39 -15.02
N ARG A 162 20.28 -13.95 -15.90
CA ARG A 162 20.63 -13.02 -16.97
C ARG A 162 20.50 -11.60 -16.45
N ARG A 163 21.36 -10.73 -16.94
CA ARG A 163 21.33 -9.30 -16.55
C ARG A 163 20.01 -8.69 -17.03
N GLY A 164 19.19 -8.22 -16.09
CA GLY A 164 17.86 -7.67 -16.36
C GLY A 164 16.69 -8.61 -16.10
N ASP A 165 16.93 -9.90 -15.81
CA ASP A 165 15.87 -10.81 -15.39
C ASP A 165 15.35 -10.40 -14.01
N ALA A 166 14.03 -10.46 -13.82
CA ALA A 166 13.45 -10.38 -12.49
C ALA A 166 13.94 -11.55 -11.63
N ALA A 167 14.25 -11.32 -10.37
CA ALA A 167 14.62 -12.38 -9.45
C ALA A 167 13.47 -13.41 -9.36
N PRO A 168 13.75 -14.71 -9.57
CA PRO A 168 12.73 -15.74 -9.50
C PRO A 168 12.25 -15.90 -8.05
N THR A 169 10.96 -16.09 -7.85
CA THR A 169 10.35 -16.27 -6.52
C THR A 169 9.80 -17.66 -6.29
N SER A 170 9.55 -18.40 -7.36
CA SER A 170 8.97 -19.73 -7.25
C SER A 170 9.34 -20.63 -8.42
N LEU A 171 9.10 -21.92 -8.24
CA LEU A 171 9.35 -22.97 -9.21
C LEU A 171 8.07 -23.79 -9.37
N ARG A 172 7.59 -23.96 -10.59
CA ARG A 172 6.46 -24.85 -10.90
C ARG A 172 6.97 -26.19 -11.36
N LEU A 173 6.60 -27.23 -10.65
CA LEU A 173 6.95 -28.61 -10.99
C LEU A 173 5.88 -29.25 -11.87
N ARG A 174 6.31 -30.06 -12.82
CA ARG A 174 5.49 -31.01 -13.58
C ARG A 174 5.90 -32.42 -13.21
N TRP A 175 4.93 -33.29 -13.11
CA TRP A 175 5.19 -34.68 -12.70
C TRP A 175 4.36 -35.68 -13.50
N SER A 176 4.78 -36.94 -13.40
CA SER A 176 4.02 -38.09 -13.80
C SER A 176 3.94 -39.07 -12.63
N GLY A 177 2.99 -40.00 -12.67
CA GLY A 177 2.86 -41.04 -11.64
C GLY A 177 1.42 -41.10 -11.10
N PRO A 178 1.23 -41.35 -9.80
CA PRO A 178 -0.10 -41.52 -9.24
C PRO A 178 -0.98 -40.31 -9.48
N ALA A 179 -2.23 -40.57 -9.82
CA ALA A 179 -3.23 -39.52 -10.04
C ALA A 179 -3.50 -38.73 -8.76
N GLU A 180 -3.37 -39.38 -7.60
CA GLU A 180 -3.53 -38.78 -6.28
C GLU A 180 -2.28 -39.04 -5.43
N PHE A 181 -1.77 -37.96 -4.85
CA PHE A 181 -0.68 -38.02 -3.87
C PHE A 181 -0.66 -36.77 -3.00
N SER A 182 -0.03 -36.91 -1.86
CA SER A 182 0.31 -35.81 -0.96
C SER A 182 1.66 -36.17 -0.34
N THR A 183 2.70 -35.38 -0.64
CA THR A 183 4.05 -35.64 -0.16
C THR A 183 4.72 -34.36 0.30
N THR A 184 5.49 -34.47 1.38
CA THR A 184 6.31 -33.38 1.91
C THR A 184 7.73 -33.46 1.37
N TYR A 185 8.36 -32.30 1.24
CA TYR A 185 9.74 -32.18 0.80
C TYR A 185 10.52 -31.22 1.69
N GLN A 186 11.83 -31.43 1.72
CA GLN A 186 12.82 -30.48 2.25
C GLN A 186 13.55 -29.85 1.07
N LEU A 187 13.74 -28.54 1.15
CA LEU A 187 14.46 -27.76 0.15
C LEU A 187 15.76 -27.25 0.73
N GLU A 188 16.84 -27.43 0.02
CA GLU A 188 18.15 -26.87 0.30
C GLU A 188 18.64 -26.10 -0.93
N ALA A 189 19.44 -25.07 -0.70
CA ALA A 189 19.92 -24.16 -1.73
C ALA A 189 21.46 -24.04 -1.69
N SER A 190 22.06 -23.91 -2.87
CA SER A 190 23.50 -23.73 -3.03
C SER A 190 23.83 -22.93 -4.28
N ASP A 191 24.91 -22.17 -4.25
CA ASP A 191 25.42 -21.45 -5.42
C ASP A 191 26.63 -22.16 -6.06
N ASP A 192 27.27 -23.09 -5.34
CA ASP A 192 28.54 -23.74 -5.72
C ASP A 192 28.50 -25.28 -5.68
N LEU A 193 27.31 -25.85 -5.34
CA LEU A 193 27.11 -27.31 -5.16
C LEU A 193 27.94 -27.93 -4.01
N ARG A 194 28.69 -27.12 -3.27
CA ARG A 194 29.55 -27.58 -2.15
C ARG A 194 28.94 -27.20 -0.79
N GLN A 195 28.47 -25.97 -0.67
CA GLN A 195 27.85 -25.48 0.53
C GLN A 195 26.34 -25.41 0.35
N TRP A 196 25.62 -26.12 1.21
CA TRP A 196 24.16 -26.20 1.18
C TRP A 196 23.58 -25.54 2.41
N ARG A 197 22.57 -24.73 2.20
CA ARG A 197 21.79 -24.08 3.26
C ARG A 197 20.35 -24.58 3.19
N GLY A 198 19.71 -24.75 4.34
CA GLY A 198 18.27 -25.01 4.40
C GLY A 198 17.49 -23.86 3.74
N ALA A 199 16.57 -24.19 2.84
CA ALA A 199 15.77 -23.24 2.09
C ALA A 199 14.26 -23.38 2.38
N GLY A 200 13.89 -24.29 3.29
CA GLY A 200 12.52 -24.48 3.74
C GLY A 200 12.00 -25.91 3.52
N THR A 201 10.76 -26.08 3.87
CA THR A 201 9.99 -27.31 3.68
C THR A 201 8.66 -26.97 3.03
N GLY A 202 8.06 -27.92 2.33
CA GLY A 202 6.76 -27.71 1.72
C GLY A 202 6.07 -29.02 1.39
N GLN A 203 4.91 -28.90 0.77
CA GLN A 203 4.08 -30.01 0.37
C GLN A 203 3.70 -29.89 -1.10
N LEU A 204 3.80 -31.00 -1.81
CA LEU A 204 3.22 -31.15 -3.14
C LEU A 204 2.03 -32.08 -3.06
N MET A 205 0.97 -31.74 -3.76
CA MET A 205 -0.23 -32.57 -3.76
C MET A 205 -0.94 -32.56 -5.11
N ALA A 206 -1.59 -33.66 -5.39
CA ALA A 206 -2.64 -33.78 -6.39
C ALA A 206 -3.74 -34.66 -5.78
N LEU A 207 -4.94 -34.11 -5.69
CA LEU A 207 -6.11 -34.78 -5.13
C LEU A 207 -7.25 -34.72 -6.16
N GLN A 208 -7.98 -35.79 -6.31
CA GLN A 208 -9.15 -35.84 -7.17
C GLN A 208 -10.42 -35.78 -6.36
N SER A 209 -11.38 -35.01 -6.82
CA SER A 209 -12.74 -34.98 -6.31
C SER A 209 -13.68 -35.16 -7.48
N GLY A 210 -14.88 -35.67 -7.25
CA GLY A 210 -15.86 -35.93 -8.32
C GLY A 210 -16.13 -34.74 -9.26
N SER A 211 -15.77 -33.53 -8.88
CA SER A 211 -15.95 -32.29 -9.65
C SER A 211 -14.66 -31.65 -10.18
N GLY A 212 -13.48 -32.19 -9.87
CA GLY A 212 -12.22 -31.59 -10.33
C GLY A 212 -10.97 -32.10 -9.63
N THR A 213 -9.80 -31.64 -10.10
CA THR A 213 -8.50 -31.97 -9.52
C THR A 213 -7.93 -30.74 -8.80
N LEU A 214 -7.58 -30.89 -7.53
CA LEU A 214 -6.83 -29.90 -6.77
C LEU A 214 -5.34 -30.23 -6.85
N THR A 215 -4.54 -29.32 -7.38
CA THR A 215 -3.09 -29.49 -7.48
C THR A 215 -2.34 -28.33 -6.86
N GLN A 216 -1.24 -28.63 -6.17
CA GLN A 216 -0.29 -27.61 -5.67
C GLN A 216 1.10 -27.90 -6.24
N PRO A 217 1.42 -27.35 -7.43
CA PRO A 217 2.67 -27.63 -8.14
C PRO A 217 3.79 -26.62 -7.85
N VAL A 218 3.57 -25.62 -7.00
CA VAL A 218 4.48 -24.48 -6.83
C VAL A 218 5.31 -24.65 -5.57
N VAL A 219 6.62 -24.51 -5.74
CA VAL A 219 7.64 -24.48 -4.69
C VAL A 219 8.17 -23.06 -4.57
N SER A 220 8.10 -22.48 -3.38
CA SER A 220 8.68 -21.15 -3.10
C SER A 220 10.20 -21.23 -3.08
N LEU A 221 10.86 -20.23 -3.65
CA LEU A 221 12.32 -20.12 -3.64
C LEU A 221 12.80 -19.28 -2.44
N PRO A 222 14.03 -19.56 -1.92
CA PRO A 222 14.63 -18.76 -0.88
C PRO A 222 15.02 -17.36 -1.37
N GLU A 223 15.09 -16.42 -0.47
CA GLU A 223 15.63 -15.07 -0.71
C GLU A 223 16.98 -14.91 0.03
N PRO A 224 18.06 -14.58 -0.68
CA PRO A 224 18.18 -14.44 -2.14
C PRO A 224 18.10 -15.80 -2.85
N PRO A 225 17.62 -15.83 -4.11
CA PRO A 225 17.52 -17.07 -4.87
C PRO A 225 18.92 -17.61 -5.17
N ALA A 226 19.12 -18.92 -4.94
CA ALA A 226 20.36 -19.62 -5.28
C ALA A 226 20.25 -20.27 -6.66
N ARG A 227 21.37 -20.55 -7.31
CA ARG A 227 21.39 -21.21 -8.61
C ARG A 227 20.94 -22.67 -8.55
N PHE A 228 21.36 -23.41 -7.52
CA PHE A 228 21.08 -24.85 -7.39
C PHE A 228 20.15 -25.09 -6.20
N LEU A 229 19.17 -25.94 -6.41
CA LEU A 229 18.26 -26.40 -5.38
C LEU A 229 18.34 -27.92 -5.26
N ARG A 230 18.23 -28.40 -4.01
CA ARG A 230 18.08 -29.82 -3.73
C ARG A 230 16.74 -30.03 -3.04
N LEU A 231 15.82 -30.66 -3.76
CA LEU A 231 14.50 -31.03 -3.26
C LEU A 231 14.57 -32.52 -2.86
N VAL A 232 14.34 -32.80 -1.59
CA VAL A 232 14.42 -34.14 -1.02
C VAL A 232 13.08 -34.55 -0.48
N TRP A 233 12.59 -35.73 -0.87
CA TRP A 233 11.32 -36.23 -0.36
C TRP A 233 11.47 -36.78 1.04
N ASP A 234 10.52 -36.48 1.92
CA ASP A 234 10.47 -37.12 3.25
C ASP A 234 10.13 -38.63 3.10
N ARG A 235 9.30 -38.97 2.10
CA ARG A 235 8.91 -40.33 1.77
C ARG A 235 9.01 -40.57 0.27
N ALA A 236 10.11 -41.18 -0.18
CA ALA A 236 10.36 -41.39 -1.58
C ALA A 236 9.34 -42.33 -2.26
N GLY A 237 8.83 -43.35 -1.55
CA GLY A 237 7.91 -44.33 -2.13
C GLY A 237 6.52 -43.80 -2.52
N SER A 238 6.09 -42.68 -1.99
CA SER A 238 4.82 -42.00 -2.33
C SER A 238 4.98 -40.75 -3.15
N ALA A 239 6.22 -40.42 -3.52
CA ALA A 239 6.52 -39.19 -4.24
C ALA A 239 6.25 -39.35 -5.75
N PRO A 240 5.79 -38.30 -6.43
CA PRO A 240 5.64 -38.31 -7.90
C PRO A 240 7.00 -38.24 -8.58
N ILE A 241 7.04 -38.67 -9.83
CA ILE A 241 8.20 -38.52 -10.70
C ILE A 241 8.17 -37.13 -11.30
N VAL A 242 9.08 -36.25 -10.91
CA VAL A 242 9.17 -34.90 -11.49
C VAL A 242 9.70 -35.00 -12.92
N THR A 243 8.95 -34.51 -13.87
CA THR A 243 9.26 -34.56 -15.31
C THR A 243 9.74 -33.22 -15.87
N GLY A 244 9.50 -32.13 -15.15
CA GLY A 244 9.93 -30.81 -15.57
C GLY A 244 9.78 -29.79 -14.43
N ALA A 245 10.52 -28.72 -14.55
CA ALA A 245 10.47 -27.61 -13.62
C ALA A 245 10.61 -26.27 -14.35
N SER A 246 9.69 -25.37 -14.17
CA SER A 246 9.71 -24.03 -14.75
C SER A 246 9.96 -23.01 -13.68
N VAL A 247 10.97 -22.16 -13.86
CA VAL A 247 11.29 -21.03 -13.00
C VAL A 247 10.27 -19.93 -13.28
N LEU A 248 9.59 -19.44 -12.25
CA LEU A 248 8.55 -18.43 -12.39
C LEU A 248 9.02 -17.05 -11.97
N ALA A 249 8.56 -16.05 -12.70
CA ALA A 249 8.65 -14.66 -12.29
C ALA A 249 7.79 -14.40 -11.05
N PRO A 250 8.09 -13.36 -10.25
CA PRO A 250 7.17 -12.92 -9.22
C PRO A 250 5.80 -12.59 -9.82
N GLU A 251 4.74 -12.96 -9.09
CA GLU A 251 3.39 -12.55 -9.46
C GLU A 251 3.33 -11.03 -9.52
N ARG A 252 2.89 -10.51 -10.64
CA ARG A 252 2.69 -9.08 -10.80
C ARG A 252 1.20 -8.79 -10.74
N HIS A 253 0.82 -7.96 -9.79
CA HIS A 253 -0.47 -7.30 -9.85
C HIS A 253 -0.46 -6.33 -11.03
N LEU A 254 -1.03 -6.73 -12.15
CA LEU A 254 -1.29 -5.79 -13.24
C LEU A 254 -2.56 -5.03 -12.87
N VAL A 255 -2.37 -3.78 -12.56
CA VAL A 255 -3.49 -2.85 -12.52
C VAL A 255 -4.00 -2.69 -13.95
N ALA A 256 -5.31 -2.80 -14.15
CA ALA A 256 -5.89 -2.56 -15.45
C ALA A 256 -5.46 -1.17 -15.94
N LEU A 257 -4.95 -1.09 -17.18
CA LEU A 257 -4.41 0.16 -17.74
C LEU A 257 -5.47 1.28 -17.78
N ASP A 258 -6.75 0.94 -17.81
CA ASP A 258 -7.88 1.86 -17.76
C ASP A 258 -8.03 2.61 -16.44
N SER A 259 -7.44 2.08 -15.35
CA SER A 259 -7.44 2.70 -14.01
C SER A 259 -6.20 3.54 -13.72
N VAL A 260 -5.21 3.52 -14.62
CA VAL A 260 -3.98 4.31 -14.49
C VAL A 260 -4.09 5.51 -15.43
N ARG A 261 -3.93 6.72 -14.87
CA ARG A 261 -3.93 7.97 -15.62
C ARG A 261 -2.53 8.53 -15.74
N GLU A 262 -2.12 8.84 -16.96
CA GLU A 262 -0.90 9.60 -17.21
C GLU A 262 -1.15 11.08 -16.93
N ILE A 263 -0.31 11.69 -16.11
CA ILE A 263 -0.37 13.11 -15.76
C ILE A 263 0.99 13.71 -16.06
N SER A 264 1.01 14.71 -16.94
CA SER A 264 2.25 15.40 -17.33
C SER A 264 2.29 16.82 -16.77
N VAL A 265 3.32 17.10 -15.97
CA VAL A 265 3.46 18.36 -15.23
C VAL A 265 4.73 19.08 -15.64
N ALA A 266 4.64 20.39 -15.87
CA ALA A 266 5.81 21.23 -16.08
C ALA A 266 6.54 21.51 -14.76
N ALA A 267 7.82 21.86 -14.85
CA ALA A 267 8.56 22.30 -13.68
C ALA A 267 7.91 23.53 -13.03
N SER A 268 7.88 23.55 -11.72
CA SER A 268 7.33 24.61 -10.89
C SER A 268 8.43 25.33 -10.11
N ALA A 269 8.10 26.48 -9.53
CA ALA A 269 8.96 27.13 -8.56
C ALA A 269 9.16 26.25 -7.31
N GLU A 270 10.25 26.45 -6.60
CA GLU A 270 10.46 25.76 -5.32
C GLU A 270 9.33 26.10 -4.33
N PRO A 271 8.63 25.11 -3.77
CA PRO A 271 7.58 25.35 -2.80
C PRO A 271 8.14 26.01 -1.54
N ALA A 272 7.45 26.99 -0.99
CA ALA A 272 7.83 27.66 0.26
C ALA A 272 7.95 26.66 1.42
N GLY A 273 8.93 26.83 2.32
CA GLY A 273 9.12 25.98 3.52
C GLY A 273 10.22 24.94 3.45
N SER A 274 11.19 25.07 2.56
CA SER A 274 12.38 24.20 2.51
C SER A 274 13.37 24.51 3.64
N SER A 275 14.00 23.44 4.19
CA SER A 275 14.94 23.53 5.32
C SER A 275 16.20 24.36 4.99
N THR A 276 16.81 24.95 6.03
CA THR A 276 17.98 25.85 5.94
C THR A 276 19.34 25.14 5.95
N ASP A 277 19.41 23.82 5.91
CA ASP A 277 20.66 23.06 5.96
C ASP A 277 21.56 23.28 4.75
N ALA A 278 22.89 23.40 4.99
CA ALA A 278 23.88 23.66 3.93
C ALA A 278 23.94 22.53 2.86
N ALA A 279 23.79 21.26 3.25
CA ALA A 279 23.70 20.13 2.34
C ALA A 279 22.44 20.23 1.47
N ALA A 280 21.32 20.65 2.06
CA ALA A 280 20.09 20.92 1.35
C ALA A 280 20.21 22.12 0.40
N ALA A 281 21.17 23.03 0.61
CA ALA A 281 21.41 24.17 -0.28
C ALA A 281 22.10 23.78 -1.60
N ALA A 282 23.02 22.80 -1.58
CA ALA A 282 23.64 22.26 -2.78
C ALA A 282 22.61 21.49 -3.64
N ASP A 283 21.83 20.63 -3.00
CA ASP A 283 20.76 19.88 -3.66
C ASP A 283 19.70 20.83 -4.27
N ARG A 284 19.34 21.92 -3.60
CA ARG A 284 18.37 22.91 -4.09
C ARG A 284 18.78 23.55 -5.40
N ARG A 285 20.06 23.89 -5.58
CA ARG A 285 20.57 24.52 -6.82
C ARG A 285 20.49 23.59 -8.03
N ARG A 286 20.41 22.27 -7.79
CA ARG A 286 20.37 21.24 -8.84
C ARG A 286 19.03 20.55 -8.91
N ALA A 287 18.09 20.95 -8.07
CA ALA A 287 16.75 20.38 -8.02
C ALA A 287 15.80 21.09 -8.98
N VAL A 288 15.03 20.31 -9.71
CA VAL A 288 13.85 20.76 -10.43
C VAL A 288 12.62 20.30 -9.66
N HIS A 289 11.72 21.21 -9.37
CA HIS A 289 10.52 20.97 -8.58
C HIS A 289 9.29 20.81 -9.46
N PHE A 290 8.35 19.97 -9.02
CA PHE A 290 7.08 19.72 -9.69
C PHE A 290 5.96 19.66 -8.64
N ASP A 291 4.84 20.33 -8.90
CA ASP A 291 3.61 20.26 -8.11
C ASP A 291 2.54 19.57 -8.95
N LEU A 292 2.06 18.42 -8.49
CA LEU A 292 1.00 17.65 -9.17
C LEU A 292 -0.38 18.28 -9.00
N GLY A 293 -0.49 19.37 -8.22
CA GLY A 293 -1.75 20.05 -7.93
C GLY A 293 -2.60 19.38 -6.85
N ALA A 294 -2.45 18.07 -6.69
CA ALA A 294 -3.19 17.24 -5.75
C ALA A 294 -2.31 16.15 -5.13
N VAL A 295 -2.75 15.59 -4.00
CA VAL A 295 -2.12 14.42 -3.39
C VAL A 295 -2.62 13.17 -4.12
N LEU A 296 -1.78 12.59 -4.99
CA LEU A 296 -2.16 11.51 -5.89
C LEU A 296 -1.46 10.19 -5.54
N PRO A 297 -2.14 9.04 -5.67
CA PRO A 297 -1.52 7.72 -5.54
C PRO A 297 -0.73 7.38 -6.80
N ILE A 298 0.59 7.59 -6.75
CA ILE A 298 1.52 7.44 -7.87
C ILE A 298 2.03 6.00 -7.94
N VAL A 299 2.02 5.43 -9.14
CA VAL A 299 2.56 4.10 -9.45
C VAL A 299 4.02 4.21 -9.86
N ASP A 300 4.31 5.09 -10.80
CA ASP A 300 5.65 5.34 -11.30
C ASP A 300 5.85 6.79 -11.75
N VAL A 301 7.11 7.15 -11.96
CA VAL A 301 7.54 8.50 -12.33
C VAL A 301 8.54 8.43 -13.47
N ASP A 302 8.36 9.27 -14.47
CA ASP A 302 9.25 9.45 -15.61
C ASP A 302 9.62 10.93 -15.78
N LEU A 303 10.82 11.20 -16.32
CA LEU A 303 11.27 12.53 -16.70
C LEU A 303 11.47 12.57 -18.22
N ARG A 304 10.61 13.30 -18.90
CA ARG A 304 10.65 13.46 -20.36
C ARG A 304 11.29 14.78 -20.76
N PHE A 305 12.25 14.71 -21.68
CA PHE A 305 12.92 15.86 -22.24
C PHE A 305 12.23 16.30 -23.55
N ALA A 306 12.11 17.61 -23.76
CA ALA A 306 11.34 18.17 -24.87
C ALA A 306 11.95 17.84 -26.25
N ALA A 307 13.27 17.99 -26.41
CA ALA A 307 13.97 17.75 -27.68
C ALA A 307 15.47 17.56 -27.46
N GLY A 308 16.18 16.99 -28.43
CA GLY A 308 17.64 16.81 -28.40
C GLY A 308 18.08 15.57 -27.60
N ASN A 309 19.40 15.42 -27.51
CA ASN A 309 20.02 14.33 -26.77
C ASN A 309 20.29 14.76 -25.32
N HIS A 310 19.68 14.09 -24.38
CA HIS A 310 19.82 14.32 -22.94
C HIS A 310 20.15 13.04 -22.22
N VAL A 311 21.02 13.12 -21.22
CA VAL A 311 21.29 12.03 -20.25
C VAL A 311 21.44 12.68 -18.89
N ALA A 312 20.56 12.36 -17.97
CA ALA A 312 20.52 12.94 -16.63
C ALA A 312 20.43 11.84 -15.56
N PRO A 313 21.53 11.52 -14.87
CA PRO A 313 21.46 10.79 -13.61
C PRO A 313 20.76 11.66 -12.56
N VAL A 314 19.67 11.18 -11.98
CA VAL A 314 18.80 11.95 -11.10
C VAL A 314 18.40 11.12 -9.90
N ARG A 315 18.36 11.74 -8.72
CA ARG A 315 17.66 11.25 -7.54
C ARG A 315 16.29 11.91 -7.48
N LEU A 316 15.24 11.09 -7.32
CA LEU A 316 13.88 11.56 -7.15
C LEU A 316 13.53 11.58 -5.67
N GLN A 317 12.91 12.65 -5.23
CA GLN A 317 12.36 12.77 -3.88
C GLN A 317 10.94 13.32 -3.96
N GLY A 318 10.11 12.92 -3.01
CA GLY A 318 8.71 13.33 -2.95
C GLY A 318 8.20 13.57 -1.56
N ARG A 319 7.08 14.31 -1.46
CA ARG A 319 6.32 14.52 -0.25
C ARG A 319 4.86 14.78 -0.59
N ALA A 320 3.95 14.42 0.33
CA ALA A 320 2.53 14.69 0.14
C ALA A 320 2.16 16.12 0.53
N ARG A 321 2.82 16.70 1.55
CA ARG A 321 2.51 18.01 2.11
C ARG A 321 3.77 18.87 2.24
N LEU A 322 3.59 20.18 2.32
CA LEU A 322 4.70 21.14 2.46
C LEU A 322 5.44 21.04 3.79
N ASP A 323 4.74 20.65 4.84
CA ASP A 323 5.27 20.47 6.20
C ASP A 323 5.97 19.12 6.41
N GLU A 324 5.89 18.19 5.45
CA GLU A 324 6.58 16.91 5.50
C GLU A 324 8.01 16.98 4.97
N PRO A 325 8.92 16.16 5.53
CA PRO A 325 10.27 16.04 5.01
C PRO A 325 10.26 15.38 3.62
N TRP A 326 11.23 15.73 2.78
CA TRP A 326 11.45 15.04 1.52
C TRP A 326 11.89 13.61 1.76
N ARG A 327 11.22 12.66 1.11
CA ARG A 327 11.54 11.23 1.13
C ARG A 327 12.14 10.83 -0.21
N GLU A 328 13.15 9.97 -0.18
CA GLU A 328 13.71 9.40 -1.40
C GLU A 328 12.72 8.42 -2.03
N LEU A 329 12.50 8.59 -3.33
CA LEU A 329 11.60 7.75 -4.13
C LEU A 329 12.40 6.74 -4.96
N GLY A 330 13.62 7.09 -5.33
CA GLY A 330 14.51 6.28 -6.14
C GLY A 330 15.53 7.13 -6.90
N ALA A 331 16.46 6.46 -7.57
CA ALA A 331 17.44 7.08 -8.41
C ALA A 331 17.56 6.34 -9.75
N GLY A 332 17.82 7.05 -10.82
CA GLY A 332 17.98 6.48 -12.15
C GLY A 332 18.62 7.42 -13.13
N VAL A 333 18.87 6.90 -14.32
CA VAL A 333 19.37 7.70 -15.44
C VAL A 333 18.22 7.91 -16.41
N PHE A 334 17.70 9.12 -16.46
CA PHE A 334 16.72 9.51 -17.45
C PHE A 334 17.43 10.01 -18.69
N TYR A 335 16.99 9.57 -19.84
CA TYR A 335 17.59 9.96 -21.10
C TYR A 335 16.55 10.07 -22.21
N ARG A 336 16.87 10.93 -23.16
CA ARG A 336 16.26 10.99 -24.48
C ARG A 336 17.40 11.00 -25.49
N LEU A 337 17.46 9.98 -26.34
CA LEU A 337 18.53 9.82 -27.32
C LEU A 337 17.93 9.66 -28.72
N GLU A 338 18.26 10.59 -29.60
CA GLU A 338 17.87 10.55 -31.01
C GLU A 338 18.90 9.74 -31.80
N ARG A 339 18.43 8.66 -32.44
CA ARG A 339 19.25 7.79 -33.30
C ARG A 339 18.59 7.67 -34.67
N GLY A 340 18.89 8.65 -35.54
CA GLY A 340 18.22 8.75 -36.84
C GLY A 340 16.73 9.00 -36.67
N ALA A 341 15.87 8.10 -37.17
CA ALA A 341 14.42 8.21 -37.07
C ALA A 341 13.83 7.67 -35.74
N SER A 342 14.65 7.03 -34.90
CA SER A 342 14.20 6.48 -33.63
C SER A 342 14.61 7.33 -32.45
N VAL A 343 13.71 7.44 -31.45
CA VAL A 343 13.97 8.09 -30.16
C VAL A 343 13.93 7.02 -29.07
N GLY A 344 15.04 6.89 -28.34
CA GLY A 344 15.12 6.05 -27.15
C GLY A 344 14.90 6.89 -25.90
N GLU A 345 14.03 6.46 -25.02
CA GLU A 345 13.72 7.10 -23.73
C GLU A 345 13.98 6.12 -22.59
N ALA A 346 14.22 6.64 -21.39
CA ALA A 346 14.40 5.84 -20.20
C ALA A 346 13.07 5.23 -19.75
N PRO A 347 13.09 4.05 -19.11
CA PRO A 347 11.88 3.52 -18.47
C PRO A 347 11.52 4.33 -17.22
N ALA A 348 10.24 4.42 -16.91
CA ALA A 348 9.75 5.04 -15.68
C ALA A 348 10.26 4.29 -14.43
N ILE A 349 10.43 5.01 -13.33
CA ILE A 349 10.83 4.45 -12.03
C ILE A 349 9.58 4.17 -11.21
N ALA A 350 9.42 2.92 -10.78
CA ALA A 350 8.33 2.52 -9.88
C ALA A 350 8.50 3.17 -8.50
N VAL A 351 7.45 3.86 -8.02
CA VAL A 351 7.48 4.65 -6.78
C VAL A 351 6.49 4.12 -5.75
N GLN A 352 5.28 3.72 -6.14
CA GLN A 352 4.22 3.19 -5.26
C GLN A 352 3.98 4.06 -4.01
N SER A 353 3.73 5.35 -4.18
CA SER A 353 3.60 6.31 -3.09
C SER A 353 2.52 7.36 -3.35
N THR A 354 1.95 7.91 -2.28
CA THR A 354 0.97 9.01 -2.37
C THR A 354 1.69 10.35 -2.22
N LEU A 355 1.70 11.17 -3.27
CA LEU A 355 2.55 12.36 -3.40
C LEU A 355 1.81 13.52 -4.05
N ARG A 356 2.21 14.73 -3.69
CA ARG A 356 1.87 15.97 -4.41
C ARG A 356 3.11 16.67 -4.97
N TYR A 357 4.16 16.76 -4.17
CA TYR A 357 5.39 17.48 -4.56
C TYR A 357 6.48 16.47 -4.88
N VAL A 358 7.08 16.63 -6.04
CA VAL A 358 8.22 15.83 -6.49
C VAL A 358 9.36 16.75 -6.82
N ARG A 359 10.59 16.37 -6.48
CA ARG A 359 11.80 17.04 -6.95
C ARG A 359 12.78 16.05 -7.55
N ALA A 360 13.39 16.46 -8.63
CA ALA A 360 14.44 15.75 -9.36
C ALA A 360 15.77 16.45 -9.12
N ILE A 361 16.72 15.77 -8.47
CA ILE A 361 18.03 16.32 -8.12
C ILE A 361 19.07 15.69 -9.05
N ALA A 362 19.67 16.49 -9.93
CA ALA A 362 20.70 16.02 -10.85
C ALA A 362 22.01 15.68 -10.10
N ASP A 363 22.69 14.60 -10.50
CA ASP A 363 24.00 14.21 -9.98
C ASP A 363 25.04 15.32 -10.25
N GLU A 364 25.95 15.53 -9.32
CA GLU A 364 26.99 16.59 -9.40
C GLU A 364 27.92 16.45 -10.61
N ARG A 365 28.08 15.23 -11.10
CA ARG A 365 28.94 14.88 -12.24
C ARG A 365 28.24 15.04 -13.59
N ALA A 366 26.94 15.36 -13.59
CA ALA A 366 26.16 15.56 -14.81
C ALA A 366 25.77 17.01 -15.00
N ALA A 367 25.36 17.36 -16.21
CA ALA A 367 24.81 18.67 -16.52
C ALA A 367 23.53 18.90 -15.70
N ALA A 368 23.28 20.13 -15.28
CA ALA A 368 22.06 20.49 -14.60
C ALA A 368 20.84 20.27 -15.53
N VAL A 369 19.76 19.74 -14.97
CA VAL A 369 18.52 19.65 -15.71
C VAL A 369 17.89 21.03 -15.82
N VAL A 370 17.59 21.44 -17.04
CA VAL A 370 16.97 22.76 -17.31
C VAL A 370 15.45 22.63 -17.13
N PRO A 371 14.85 23.39 -16.18
CA PRO A 371 13.41 23.26 -15.87
C PRO A 371 12.49 23.41 -17.09
N ALA A 372 12.82 24.35 -18.01
CA ALA A 372 11.98 24.57 -19.19
C ALA A 372 12.03 23.44 -20.24
N GLN A 373 13.01 22.54 -20.15
CA GLN A 373 13.22 21.45 -21.11
C GLN A 373 12.75 20.09 -20.60
N VAL A 374 12.24 20.01 -19.37
CA VAL A 374 11.82 18.77 -18.74
C VAL A 374 10.39 18.83 -18.25
N ARG A 375 9.68 17.72 -18.40
CA ARG A 375 8.36 17.49 -17.82
C ARG A 375 8.41 16.24 -16.96
N LEU A 376 7.73 16.30 -15.83
CA LEU A 376 7.47 15.13 -15.03
C LEU A 376 6.23 14.44 -15.59
N VAL A 377 6.34 13.16 -15.88
CA VAL A 377 5.21 12.29 -16.25
C VAL A 377 5.02 11.30 -15.11
N VAL A 378 3.83 11.25 -14.55
CA VAL A 378 3.48 10.31 -13.50
C VAL A 378 2.29 9.48 -13.93
N HIS A 379 2.31 8.23 -13.56
CA HIS A 379 1.16 7.36 -13.68
C HIS A 379 0.49 7.24 -12.31
N ALA A 380 -0.73 7.75 -12.21
CA ALA A 380 -1.52 7.74 -10.98
C ALA A 380 -2.65 6.73 -11.06
N ARG A 381 -2.85 5.99 -9.96
CA ARG A 381 -3.96 5.04 -9.81
C ARG A 381 -5.13 5.75 -9.15
N LEU A 382 -6.03 6.30 -9.98
CA LEU A 382 -7.19 7.01 -9.47
C LEU A 382 -8.34 6.04 -9.18
N ALA A 383 -9.06 6.29 -8.09
CA ALA A 383 -10.24 5.51 -7.72
C ALA A 383 -11.44 5.87 -8.63
N SER A 384 -12.40 4.98 -8.71
CA SER A 384 -13.73 5.27 -9.21
C SER A 384 -14.71 5.25 -8.05
N LEU A 385 -15.80 5.99 -8.17
CA LEU A 385 -16.91 6.00 -7.24
C LEU A 385 -18.13 5.38 -7.92
N VAL A 386 -18.85 4.51 -7.22
CA VAL A 386 -20.16 4.05 -7.66
C VAL A 386 -21.21 4.52 -6.65
N PHE A 387 -22.32 5.06 -7.13
CA PHE A 387 -23.43 5.48 -6.26
C PHE A 387 -24.76 4.91 -6.74
N ALA A 388 -25.65 4.69 -5.81
CA ALA A 388 -27.04 4.35 -6.14
C ALA A 388 -27.75 5.63 -6.59
N ALA A 389 -28.26 5.64 -7.82
CA ALA A 389 -28.98 6.78 -8.39
C ALA A 389 -30.40 6.88 -7.81
N GLN A 390 -30.49 6.95 -6.47
CA GLN A 390 -31.72 7.13 -5.71
C GLN A 390 -31.90 8.61 -5.40
N GLY A 391 -33.12 9.12 -5.51
CA GLY A 391 -33.44 10.55 -5.29
C GLY A 391 -33.68 11.29 -6.61
N GLU A 392 -33.74 12.60 -6.53
CA GLU A 392 -34.04 13.46 -7.67
C GLU A 392 -32.79 14.07 -8.28
N PRO A 393 -32.56 13.94 -9.60
CA PRO A 393 -31.48 14.66 -10.27
C PRO A 393 -31.75 16.18 -10.28
N PRO A 394 -30.72 17.03 -10.35
CA PRO A 394 -29.30 16.70 -10.56
C PRO A 394 -28.58 16.26 -9.29
N PHE A 395 -27.69 15.28 -9.42
CA PHE A 395 -26.79 14.87 -8.34
C PHE A 395 -25.58 15.80 -8.27
N ARG A 396 -25.00 15.90 -7.08
CA ARG A 396 -23.77 16.68 -6.84
C ARG A 396 -22.77 15.89 -6.00
N LEU A 397 -21.50 16.05 -6.31
CA LEU A 397 -20.38 15.57 -5.51
C LEU A 397 -19.91 16.68 -4.58
N LEU A 398 -19.89 16.42 -3.29
CA LEU A 398 -19.36 17.34 -2.28
C LEU A 398 -18.03 16.82 -1.76
N ALA A 399 -17.10 17.75 -1.43
CA ALA A 399 -15.76 17.44 -0.93
C ALA A 399 -15.22 18.57 -0.02
N GLY A 400 -14.11 18.30 0.67
CA GLY A 400 -13.31 19.32 1.35
C GLY A 400 -13.67 19.53 2.82
N SER A 401 -13.55 18.51 3.64
CA SER A 401 -13.62 18.62 5.10
C SER A 401 -12.74 17.54 5.76
N ARG A 402 -11.77 17.98 6.59
CA ARG A 402 -10.89 17.08 7.34
C ARG A 402 -11.61 16.29 8.41
N ASP A 403 -12.63 16.90 9.00
CA ASP A 403 -13.37 16.37 10.14
C ASP A 403 -14.57 15.51 9.73
N ALA A 404 -14.81 15.40 8.41
CA ALA A 404 -15.88 14.55 7.91
C ALA A 404 -15.58 13.07 8.21
N SER A 405 -16.58 12.35 8.71
CA SER A 405 -16.52 10.88 8.85
C SER A 405 -16.42 10.23 7.47
N ALA A 406 -15.97 8.97 7.39
CA ALA A 406 -15.98 8.25 6.12
C ALA A 406 -17.42 8.06 5.61
N GLY A 407 -17.69 8.57 4.39
CA GLY A 407 -19.04 8.53 3.81
C GLY A 407 -19.30 7.34 2.89
N ALA A 408 -18.25 6.66 2.44
CA ALA A 408 -18.35 5.53 1.53
C ALA A 408 -18.76 4.26 2.28
N LEU A 409 -19.65 3.49 1.67
CA LEU A 409 -19.99 2.14 2.10
C LEU A 409 -18.99 1.13 1.50
N PRO A 410 -18.83 -0.06 2.11
CA PRO A 410 -18.13 -1.16 1.44
C PRO A 410 -18.81 -1.48 0.11
N ALA A 411 -18.04 -1.65 -0.97
CA ALA A 411 -18.58 -1.82 -2.32
C ALA A 411 -19.52 -3.03 -2.45
N ALA A 412 -19.18 -4.15 -1.80
CA ALA A 412 -20.02 -5.34 -1.78
C ALA A 412 -21.33 -5.16 -0.99
N THR A 413 -21.37 -4.20 -0.03
CA THR A 413 -22.58 -3.86 0.71
C THR A 413 -23.52 -3.00 -0.13
N LEU A 414 -22.96 -2.05 -0.89
CA LEU A 414 -23.75 -1.18 -1.76
C LEU A 414 -24.27 -1.94 -2.98
N VAL A 415 -23.44 -2.78 -3.59
CA VAL A 415 -23.75 -3.51 -4.82
C VAL A 415 -23.57 -5.01 -4.57
N PRO A 416 -24.64 -5.75 -4.21
CA PRO A 416 -24.59 -7.20 -4.13
C PRO A 416 -24.23 -7.81 -5.49
N GLY A 417 -23.29 -8.76 -5.55
CA GLY A 417 -22.83 -9.34 -6.81
C GLY A 417 -21.99 -8.35 -7.66
N LEU A 418 -21.17 -7.52 -7.01
CA LEU A 418 -20.42 -6.44 -7.62
C LEU A 418 -19.70 -6.80 -8.94
N ASP A 419 -19.07 -7.96 -9.02
CA ASP A 419 -18.29 -8.35 -10.20
C ASP A 419 -19.16 -8.57 -11.44
N ASP A 420 -20.36 -9.10 -11.28
CA ASP A 420 -21.33 -9.30 -12.35
C ASP A 420 -22.04 -7.99 -12.70
N GLU A 421 -22.37 -7.17 -11.72
CA GLU A 421 -23.07 -5.92 -11.87
C GLU A 421 -22.23 -4.78 -12.46
N ARG A 422 -20.89 -4.82 -12.30
CA ARG A 422 -19.99 -3.77 -12.84
C ARG A 422 -20.16 -3.51 -14.34
N GLN A 423 -20.51 -4.52 -15.12
CA GLN A 423 -20.70 -4.35 -16.57
C GLN A 423 -22.00 -3.59 -16.90
N ARG A 424 -22.92 -3.49 -15.95
CA ARG A 424 -24.24 -2.86 -16.09
C ARG A 424 -24.30 -1.47 -15.48
N PHE A 425 -23.19 -0.97 -14.92
CA PHE A 425 -23.16 0.35 -14.34
C PHE A 425 -23.40 1.42 -15.40
N GLY A 426 -24.26 2.37 -15.07
CA GLY A 426 -24.34 3.63 -15.80
C GLY A 426 -23.03 4.40 -15.66
N ARG A 427 -22.88 5.44 -16.44
CA ARG A 427 -21.70 6.32 -16.41
C ARG A 427 -22.11 7.74 -16.14
N ALA A 428 -21.27 8.44 -15.38
CA ALA A 428 -21.41 9.86 -15.14
C ALA A 428 -20.05 10.57 -15.25
N GLU A 429 -20.12 11.87 -15.45
CA GLU A 429 -18.99 12.78 -15.49
C GLU A 429 -19.13 13.83 -14.40
N ILE A 430 -17.99 14.34 -13.90
CA ILE A 430 -17.94 15.40 -12.91
C ILE A 430 -17.76 16.73 -13.63
N GLY A 431 -18.62 17.70 -13.33
CA GLY A 431 -18.42 19.07 -13.75
C GLY A 431 -17.40 19.82 -12.91
N ALA A 432 -17.21 21.09 -13.18
CA ALA A 432 -16.28 21.92 -12.43
C ALA A 432 -16.71 22.10 -10.97
N PHE A 433 -15.74 22.06 -10.07
CA PHE A 433 -15.98 22.37 -8.65
C PHE A 433 -16.25 23.85 -8.43
N ALA A 434 -17.23 24.14 -7.60
CA ALA A 434 -17.54 25.46 -7.09
C ALA A 434 -17.35 25.45 -5.57
N VAL A 435 -16.95 26.60 -5.04
CA VAL A 435 -16.87 26.82 -3.57
C VAL A 435 -18.27 27.06 -3.04
N ASP A 436 -18.66 26.32 -2.02
CA ASP A 436 -19.83 26.65 -1.21
C ASP A 436 -19.40 27.67 -0.14
N GLU A 437 -19.67 28.94 -0.40
CA GLU A 437 -19.24 30.03 0.48
C GLU A 437 -19.82 29.92 1.90
N ALA A 438 -21.04 29.41 2.05
CA ALA A 438 -21.66 29.23 3.36
C ALA A 438 -20.93 28.15 4.16
N ALA A 439 -20.66 27.00 3.53
CA ALA A 439 -19.91 25.90 4.13
C ALA A 439 -18.45 26.29 4.41
N ALA A 440 -17.81 27.03 3.52
CA ALA A 440 -16.46 27.54 3.71
C ALA A 440 -16.35 28.45 4.93
N HIS A 441 -17.29 29.36 5.11
CA HIS A 441 -17.34 30.23 6.28
C HIS A 441 -17.62 29.51 7.61
N GLU A 442 -18.42 28.44 7.58
CA GLU A 442 -18.65 27.61 8.76
C GLU A 442 -17.37 26.85 9.17
N LEU A 443 -16.66 26.29 8.21
CA LEU A 443 -15.38 25.62 8.45
C LEU A 443 -14.32 26.57 9.00
N GLU A 444 -14.21 27.78 8.44
CA GLU A 444 -13.29 28.79 8.97
C GLU A 444 -13.62 29.22 10.41
N ARG A 445 -14.90 29.27 10.77
CA ARG A 445 -15.30 29.54 12.16
C ARG A 445 -14.96 28.37 13.08
N ALA A 446 -15.18 27.14 12.63
CA ALA A 446 -14.83 25.94 13.38
C ALA A 446 -13.31 25.83 13.58
N ASP A 447 -12.50 26.05 12.55
CA ASP A 447 -11.04 26.07 12.62
C ASP A 447 -10.51 27.16 13.55
N ARG A 448 -11.08 28.34 13.51
CA ARG A 448 -10.74 29.43 14.47
C ARG A 448 -11.09 29.04 15.91
N GLY A 449 -12.23 28.41 16.12
CA GLY A 449 -12.63 27.87 17.42
C GLY A 449 -11.70 26.77 17.92
N ALA A 450 -11.30 25.86 17.07
CA ALA A 450 -10.38 24.79 17.40
C ALA A 450 -8.98 25.30 17.80
N ARG A 451 -8.48 26.33 17.12
CA ARG A 451 -7.19 26.97 17.46
C ARG A 451 -7.23 27.75 18.77
N LEU A 452 -8.40 28.30 19.16
CA LEU A 452 -8.57 29.05 20.40
C LEU A 452 -8.81 28.16 21.63
N ARG A 453 -9.34 26.94 21.44
CA ARG A 453 -9.58 25.97 22.53
C ARG A 453 -8.37 25.70 23.43
N PRO A 454 -7.17 25.39 22.91
CA PRO A 454 -6.02 25.18 23.80
C PRO A 454 -5.67 26.44 24.62
N TRP A 455 -5.75 27.62 24.04
CA TRP A 455 -5.47 28.86 24.74
C TRP A 455 -6.49 29.14 25.84
N LEU A 456 -7.77 28.84 25.60
CA LEU A 456 -8.82 28.95 26.61
C LEU A 456 -8.60 27.95 27.76
N LEU A 457 -8.21 26.71 27.46
CA LEU A 457 -7.90 25.69 28.46
C LEU A 457 -6.69 26.10 29.31
N TRP A 458 -5.62 26.62 28.68
CA TRP A 458 -4.48 27.16 29.40
C TRP A 458 -4.85 28.39 30.25
N GLY A 459 -5.74 29.27 29.75
CA GLY A 459 -6.25 30.41 30.48
C GLY A 459 -7.05 30.00 31.73
N VAL A 460 -7.97 29.04 31.61
CA VAL A 460 -8.73 28.49 32.74
C VAL A 460 -7.82 27.80 33.75
N LEU A 461 -6.83 27.04 33.29
CA LEU A 461 -5.86 26.42 34.18
C LEU A 461 -5.06 27.45 34.96
N LEU A 462 -4.61 28.52 34.31
CA LEU A 462 -3.82 29.60 34.94
C LEU A 462 -4.66 30.36 35.96
N VAL A 463 -5.91 30.67 35.66
CA VAL A 463 -6.86 31.30 36.60
C VAL A 463 -7.12 30.38 37.80
N GLY A 464 -7.29 29.05 37.56
CA GLY A 464 -7.46 28.09 38.64
C GLY A 464 -6.23 28.01 39.57
N VAL A 465 -5.02 27.98 38.98
CA VAL A 465 -3.74 27.94 39.75
C VAL A 465 -3.56 29.23 40.54
N LEU A 466 -3.83 30.40 39.95
CA LEU A 466 -3.76 31.68 40.63
C LEU A 466 -4.80 31.80 41.77
N GLY A 467 -6.03 31.29 41.54
CA GLY A 467 -7.07 31.24 42.56
C GLY A 467 -6.70 30.34 43.75
N LEU A 468 -6.13 29.16 43.48
CA LEU A 468 -5.62 28.28 44.50
C LEU A 468 -4.44 28.90 45.25
N GLY A 469 -3.50 29.52 44.53
CA GLY A 469 -2.37 30.25 45.12
C GLY A 469 -2.82 31.39 46.04
N ALA A 470 -3.78 32.17 45.63
CA ALA A 470 -4.37 33.24 46.42
C ALA A 470 -5.10 32.71 47.68
N LEU A 471 -5.77 31.55 47.57
CA LEU A 471 -6.45 30.92 48.70
C LEU A 471 -5.41 30.41 49.73
N VAL A 472 -4.36 29.73 49.26
CA VAL A 472 -3.27 29.26 50.12
C VAL A 472 -2.55 30.44 50.80
N PHE A 473 -2.26 31.50 50.07
CA PHE A 473 -1.67 32.73 50.61
C PHE A 473 -2.53 33.36 51.69
N ARG A 474 -3.84 33.43 51.48
CA ARG A 474 -4.81 33.96 52.47
C ARG A 474 -4.87 33.10 53.72
N LEU A 475 -4.89 31.77 53.56
CA LEU A 475 -4.86 30.83 54.70
C LEU A 475 -3.55 30.91 55.49
N ALA A 476 -2.42 31.02 54.80
CA ALA A 476 -1.12 31.21 55.46
C ALA A 476 -1.04 32.50 56.24
N LYS A 477 -1.59 33.60 55.74
CA LYS A 477 -1.65 34.90 56.43
C LYS A 477 -2.58 34.90 57.62
N THR A 478 -3.70 34.18 57.60
CA THR A 478 -4.63 34.04 58.73
C THR A 478 -4.09 33.06 59.78
N GLY A 479 -3.27 32.07 59.43
CA GLY A 479 -2.57 31.20 60.38
C GLY A 479 -1.46 31.90 61.15
N ALA A 480 -0.74 32.83 60.51
CA ALA A 480 0.34 33.60 61.17
C ALA A 480 -0.15 34.70 62.12
N ALA A 481 -1.44 35.06 62.13
CA ALA A 481 -2.05 36.04 63.02
C ALA A 481 -2.62 35.42 64.31
N LYS A 482 -2.49 34.12 64.52
CA LYS A 482 -2.96 33.37 65.71
C LYS A 482 -1.85 32.68 66.50
N SER A 483 -0.60 32.95 66.18
CA SER A 483 0.57 32.46 66.95
C SER A 483 1.16 33.52 67.86
#